data_39c077e698c1b22d5bfd02b92fe4610c
#
_entry.id   39c077e698c1b22d5bfd02b92fe4610c
#
_cell.length_a   1.000
_cell.length_b   1.000
_cell.length_c   1.000
_cell.angle_alpha   90.00
_cell.angle_beta   90.00
_cell.angle_gamma   90.00
#
_symmetry.space_group_name_H-M   'P 1'
#
loop_
_entity.id
_entity.type
_entity.pdbx_description
1 polymer ?
#
loop_
_entity_poly.entity_id
_entity_poly.type
_entity_poly.pdbx_seq_one_letter_code
_entity_poly.pdbx_strand_id
1 'polypeptide(L)'
;LVTVDYTNTLGSVKRKDQKRAITLRSNVLTSQGYTPTAVNQQIKNYIDDFPGRADGVTIKQTGEGEQQAETGAFLLKAMVIALMLILFILVLQFNSVSKPVIILMEIIFSIIGVLLGFSLIGMVVSVAFTGLGIVGLAGIVVKNGILVIEFADELRSRGLKTREAMIEAGKIRIVPVLLTALAAIFGLIPLAVGFNIDFIGLFSSFEPHIFFGGDSARFWKPLAWTIIFGLIFAFFMTLIIVPSMYLIAERLRRPMRRQFGGKWISMLGIPPFTIVFMQLMIYTMIRQRISTARRRRKSGNSVNK
;
A
#
# COMPACT_ATOMS: atom_id res chain seq x y z
N LEU A 1 -44.26 -58.65 -2.66
CA LEU A 1 -44.50 -57.42 -3.45
C LEU A 1 -44.35 -56.21 -2.51
N VAL A 2 -43.33 -55.42 -2.71
CA VAL A 2 -43.09 -54.17 -1.94
C VAL A 2 -43.58 -53.00 -2.81
N THR A 3 -44.53 -52.26 -2.30
CA THR A 3 -44.94 -50.99 -2.89
C THR A 3 -44.03 -49.89 -2.31
N VAL A 4 -43.31 -49.19 -3.18
CA VAL A 4 -42.47 -48.03 -2.80
C VAL A 4 -43.35 -46.80 -2.86
N ASP A 5 -43.63 -46.20 -1.71
CA ASP A 5 -44.38 -44.96 -1.58
C ASP A 5 -43.37 -43.78 -1.49
N TYR A 6 -43.46 -42.88 -2.44
CA TYR A 6 -42.61 -41.67 -2.45
C TYR A 6 -43.26 -40.59 -1.67
N THR A 7 -42.87 -40.36 -0.42
CA THR A 7 -43.30 -39.23 0.39
C THR A 7 -42.29 -38.06 0.31
N ASN A 8 -42.81 -36.90 -0.01
CA ASN A 8 -41.99 -35.70 0.05
C ASN A 8 -41.73 -35.33 1.51
N THR A 9 -40.57 -35.67 2.05
CA THR A 9 -40.11 -35.20 3.34
C THR A 9 -39.41 -33.83 3.16
N LEU A 10 -39.76 -32.88 4.03
CA LEU A 10 -39.02 -31.62 4.13
C LEU A 10 -37.60 -31.91 4.60
N GLY A 11 -36.68 -31.88 3.67
CA GLY A 11 -35.23 -31.98 3.99
C GLY A 11 -34.81 -30.82 4.93
N SER A 12 -33.57 -30.82 5.34
CA SER A 12 -33.05 -29.77 6.23
C SER A 12 -33.26 -28.37 5.64
N VAL A 13 -34.01 -27.52 6.34
CA VAL A 13 -34.21 -26.12 5.95
C VAL A 13 -33.00 -25.32 6.38
N LYS A 14 -32.12 -24.97 5.43
CA LYS A 14 -31.01 -24.06 5.70
C LYS A 14 -31.51 -22.63 5.80
N ARG A 15 -31.02 -21.93 6.81
CA ARG A 15 -31.28 -20.49 7.00
C ARG A 15 -29.95 -19.74 7.00
N LYS A 16 -29.88 -18.64 6.27
CA LYS A 16 -28.79 -17.65 6.34
C LYS A 16 -29.42 -16.31 6.74
N ASP A 17 -28.89 -15.66 7.76
CA ASP A 17 -29.42 -14.41 8.30
C ASP A 17 -30.93 -14.48 8.67
N GLN A 18 -31.33 -15.59 9.32
CA GLN A 18 -32.69 -15.91 9.73
C GLN A 18 -33.69 -16.11 8.57
N LYS A 19 -33.28 -15.95 7.30
CA LYS A 19 -34.10 -16.19 6.12
C LYS A 19 -33.85 -17.58 5.54
N ARG A 20 -34.91 -18.20 4.99
CA ARG A 20 -34.73 -19.46 4.24
C ARG A 20 -33.80 -19.24 3.07
N ALA A 21 -32.82 -20.11 2.89
CA ALA A 21 -31.87 -20.04 1.79
C ALA A 21 -31.72 -21.39 1.08
N ILE A 22 -31.78 -21.35 -0.25
CA ILE A 22 -31.41 -22.44 -1.12
C ILE A 22 -30.00 -22.13 -1.66
N THR A 23 -29.05 -23.04 -1.43
CA THR A 23 -27.68 -22.83 -1.88
C THR A 23 -27.42 -23.70 -3.10
N LEU A 24 -27.18 -23.06 -4.23
CA LEU A 24 -26.66 -23.71 -5.44
C LEU A 24 -25.12 -23.63 -5.41
N ARG A 25 -24.46 -24.77 -5.61
CA ARG A 25 -22.99 -24.85 -5.62
C ARG A 25 -22.52 -25.33 -6.98
N SER A 26 -21.50 -24.70 -7.50
CA SER A 26 -20.79 -25.11 -8.71
C SER A 26 -19.29 -24.93 -8.52
N ASN A 27 -18.51 -25.77 -9.16
CA ASN A 27 -17.05 -25.64 -9.19
C ASN A 27 -16.62 -25.07 -10.54
N VAL A 28 -15.63 -24.19 -10.52
CA VAL A 28 -15.04 -23.62 -11.73
C VAL A 28 -13.92 -24.52 -12.20
N LEU A 29 -13.92 -24.86 -13.48
CA LEU A 29 -12.86 -25.66 -14.13
C LEU A 29 -11.63 -24.80 -14.38
N THR A 30 -10.78 -24.67 -13.37
CA THR A 30 -9.52 -23.90 -13.45
C THR A 30 -8.53 -24.50 -14.45
N SER A 31 -8.63 -25.79 -14.76
CA SER A 31 -7.82 -26.48 -15.76
C SER A 31 -8.02 -25.96 -17.19
N GLN A 32 -9.15 -25.30 -17.47
CA GLN A 32 -9.47 -24.69 -18.76
C GLN A 32 -9.17 -23.18 -18.81
N GLY A 33 -8.44 -22.64 -17.85
CA GLY A 33 -8.06 -21.24 -17.80
C GLY A 33 -9.15 -20.29 -17.23
N TYR A 34 -10.28 -20.83 -16.75
CA TYR A 34 -11.31 -20.00 -16.11
C TYR A 34 -10.90 -19.64 -14.69
N THR A 35 -10.99 -18.35 -14.35
CA THR A 35 -10.79 -17.89 -12.98
C THR A 35 -12.13 -17.73 -12.27
N PRO A 36 -12.26 -18.13 -10.98
CA PRO A 36 -13.48 -17.99 -10.22
C PRO A 36 -14.04 -16.55 -10.24
N THR A 37 -13.14 -15.56 -10.21
CA THR A 37 -13.51 -14.14 -10.24
C THR A 37 -14.17 -13.74 -11.57
N ALA A 38 -13.61 -14.17 -12.71
CA ALA A 38 -14.18 -13.85 -14.03
C ALA A 38 -15.55 -14.51 -14.23
N VAL A 39 -15.67 -15.78 -13.82
CA VAL A 39 -16.94 -16.51 -13.88
C VAL A 39 -17.99 -15.88 -12.97
N ASN A 40 -17.62 -15.51 -11.75
CA ASN A 40 -18.54 -14.85 -10.82
C ASN A 40 -19.02 -13.48 -11.36
N GLN A 41 -18.17 -12.75 -12.07
CA GLN A 41 -18.56 -11.48 -12.70
C GLN A 41 -19.58 -11.67 -13.84
N GLN A 42 -19.37 -12.71 -14.66
CA GLN A 42 -20.33 -13.06 -15.71
C GLN A 42 -21.68 -13.52 -15.12
N ILE A 43 -21.64 -14.38 -14.11
CA ILE A 43 -22.85 -14.85 -13.43
C ILE A 43 -23.60 -13.69 -12.77
N LYS A 44 -22.90 -12.71 -12.21
CA LYS A 44 -23.52 -11.54 -11.62
C LYS A 44 -24.37 -10.76 -12.63
N ASN A 45 -23.84 -10.54 -13.83
CA ASN A 45 -24.58 -9.86 -14.89
C ASN A 45 -25.88 -10.63 -15.27
N TYR A 46 -25.80 -11.99 -15.33
CA TYR A 46 -26.98 -12.81 -15.59
C TYR A 46 -27.98 -12.78 -14.44
N ILE A 47 -27.55 -12.70 -13.19
CA ILE A 47 -28.44 -12.61 -12.02
C ILE A 47 -29.16 -11.27 -11.97
N ASP A 48 -28.45 -10.18 -12.32
CA ASP A 48 -29.02 -8.84 -12.30
C ASP A 48 -30.10 -8.66 -13.38
N ASP A 49 -29.92 -9.32 -14.54
CA ASP A 49 -30.85 -9.28 -15.68
C ASP A 49 -31.89 -10.43 -15.70
N PHE A 50 -31.94 -11.29 -14.66
CA PHE A 50 -32.79 -12.46 -14.66
C PHE A 50 -34.28 -12.11 -14.54
N PRO A 51 -35.08 -12.28 -15.63
CA PRO A 51 -36.48 -11.84 -15.68
C PRO A 51 -37.43 -12.73 -14.90
N GLY A 52 -37.02 -13.94 -14.52
CA GLY A 52 -37.83 -14.94 -13.82
C GLY A 52 -37.79 -14.87 -12.29
N ARG A 53 -37.32 -13.77 -11.72
CA ARG A 53 -37.17 -13.63 -10.26
C ARG A 53 -38.56 -13.42 -9.63
N ALA A 54 -38.98 -14.36 -8.79
CA ALA A 54 -40.23 -14.21 -8.02
C ALA A 54 -40.12 -13.07 -7.00
N ASP A 55 -41.24 -12.39 -6.74
CA ASP A 55 -41.30 -11.32 -5.75
C ASP A 55 -40.85 -11.82 -4.37
N GLY A 56 -39.94 -11.06 -3.74
CA GLY A 56 -39.38 -11.41 -2.42
C GLY A 56 -38.20 -12.36 -2.42
N VAL A 57 -37.73 -12.88 -3.58
CA VAL A 57 -36.53 -13.70 -3.69
C VAL A 57 -35.32 -12.83 -4.00
N THR A 58 -34.33 -12.87 -3.14
CA THR A 58 -33.03 -12.23 -3.37
C THR A 58 -31.99 -13.28 -3.73
N ILE A 59 -31.35 -13.15 -4.88
CA ILE A 59 -30.24 -14.01 -5.31
C ILE A 59 -28.95 -13.30 -4.90
N LYS A 60 -28.12 -13.96 -4.07
CA LYS A 60 -26.81 -13.45 -3.67
C LYS A 60 -25.73 -14.44 -4.06
N GLN A 61 -24.68 -13.97 -4.69
CA GLN A 61 -23.47 -14.74 -4.83
C GLN A 61 -22.78 -14.83 -3.47
N THR A 62 -22.48 -16.04 -3.03
CA THR A 62 -21.79 -16.34 -1.77
C THR A 62 -20.59 -17.22 -2.06
N GLY A 63 -19.70 -17.32 -1.08
CA GLY A 63 -18.50 -18.17 -1.19
C GLY A 63 -17.24 -17.34 -1.15
N GLU A 64 -16.19 -17.83 -1.77
CA GLU A 64 -14.86 -17.23 -1.70
C GLU A 64 -14.81 -15.78 -2.18
N GLY A 65 -15.57 -15.42 -3.21
CA GLY A 65 -15.65 -14.05 -3.72
C GLY A 65 -16.30 -13.07 -2.73
N GLU A 66 -17.37 -13.47 -2.03
CA GLU A 66 -18.00 -12.66 -0.98
C GLU A 66 -17.03 -12.44 0.19
N GLN A 67 -16.37 -13.51 0.65
CA GLN A 67 -15.39 -13.44 1.74
C GLN A 67 -14.17 -12.59 1.36
N GLN A 68 -13.69 -12.68 0.13
CA GLN A 68 -12.60 -11.82 -0.36
C GLN A 68 -13.01 -10.34 -0.40
N ALA A 69 -14.25 -10.05 -0.85
CA ALA A 69 -14.76 -8.69 -0.90
C ALA A 69 -14.94 -8.07 0.51
N GLU A 70 -15.48 -8.84 1.46
CA GLU A 70 -15.62 -8.41 2.86
C GLU A 70 -14.25 -8.19 3.50
N THR A 71 -13.32 -9.13 3.32
CA THR A 71 -11.96 -9.01 3.83
C THR A 71 -11.24 -7.80 3.21
N GLY A 72 -11.38 -7.60 1.90
CA GLY A 72 -10.82 -6.46 1.20
C GLY A 72 -11.38 -5.13 1.71
N ALA A 73 -12.69 -5.04 1.91
CA ALA A 73 -13.33 -3.85 2.47
C ALA A 73 -12.87 -3.57 3.92
N PHE A 74 -12.73 -4.61 4.73
CA PHE A 74 -12.19 -4.49 6.09
C PHE A 74 -10.73 -3.99 6.07
N LEU A 75 -9.86 -4.61 5.25
CA LEU A 75 -8.45 -4.23 5.14
C LEU A 75 -8.28 -2.80 4.62
N LEU A 76 -9.11 -2.37 3.66
CA LEU A 76 -9.11 -0.99 3.17
C LEU A 76 -9.43 0.00 4.31
N LYS A 77 -10.48 -0.27 5.09
CA LYS A 77 -10.83 0.55 6.25
C LYS A 77 -9.70 0.56 7.29
N ALA A 78 -9.15 -0.59 7.61
CA ALA A 78 -8.03 -0.71 8.54
C ALA A 78 -6.80 0.08 8.05
N MET A 79 -6.48 0.00 6.75
CA MET A 79 -5.38 0.75 6.13
C MET A 79 -5.61 2.26 6.26
N VAL A 80 -6.81 2.76 5.94
CA VAL A 80 -7.12 4.18 6.06
C VAL A 80 -6.98 4.66 7.51
N ILE A 81 -7.50 3.90 8.46
CA ILE A 81 -7.38 4.23 9.90
C ILE A 81 -5.91 4.22 10.31
N ALA A 82 -5.13 3.20 9.92
CA ALA A 82 -3.70 3.12 10.23
C ALA A 82 -2.92 4.30 9.65
N LEU A 83 -3.16 4.66 8.38
CA LEU A 83 -2.51 5.81 7.75
C LEU A 83 -2.89 7.13 8.42
N MET A 84 -4.14 7.30 8.82
CA MET A 84 -4.59 8.49 9.57
C MET A 84 -3.92 8.58 10.94
N LEU A 85 -3.80 7.48 11.68
CA LEU A 85 -3.09 7.44 12.96
C LEU A 85 -1.59 7.74 12.79
N ILE A 86 -0.95 7.13 11.79
CA ILE A 86 0.45 7.39 11.46
C ILE A 86 0.63 8.88 11.13
N LEU A 87 -0.21 9.42 10.24
CA LEU A 87 -0.18 10.84 9.88
C LEU A 87 -0.31 11.73 11.12
N PHE A 88 -1.26 11.45 11.99
CA PHE A 88 -1.50 12.21 13.22
C PHE A 88 -0.26 12.21 14.14
N ILE A 89 0.29 11.02 14.40
CA ILE A 89 1.49 10.87 15.25
C ILE A 89 2.68 11.61 14.62
N LEU A 90 2.90 11.46 13.31
CA LEU A 90 4.00 12.11 12.62
C LEU A 90 3.88 13.64 12.60
N VAL A 91 2.65 14.17 12.45
CA VAL A 91 2.41 15.62 12.52
C VAL A 91 2.75 16.15 13.90
N LEU A 92 2.38 15.44 14.95
CA LEU A 92 2.74 15.81 16.33
C LEU A 92 4.26 15.76 16.55
N GLN A 93 4.93 14.71 16.09
CA GLN A 93 6.36 14.51 16.28
C GLN A 93 7.19 15.57 15.54
N PHE A 94 6.88 15.84 14.28
CA PHE A 94 7.67 16.79 13.47
C PHE A 94 7.19 18.24 13.54
N ASN A 95 6.07 18.51 14.20
CA ASN A 95 5.41 19.82 14.22
C ASN A 95 5.36 20.47 12.80
N SER A 96 5.07 19.65 11.80
CA SER A 96 5.07 19.97 10.37
C SER A 96 4.21 18.98 9.61
N VAL A 97 3.47 19.44 8.60
CA VAL A 97 2.66 18.56 7.74
C VAL A 97 3.46 18.02 6.54
N SER A 98 4.44 18.78 6.07
CA SER A 98 5.21 18.42 4.86
C SER A 98 6.06 17.16 5.04
N LYS A 99 6.67 16.96 6.21
CA LYS A 99 7.52 15.79 6.49
C LYS A 99 6.72 14.49 6.57
N PRO A 100 5.60 14.42 7.32
CA PRO A 100 4.71 13.26 7.31
C PRO A 100 4.25 12.86 5.93
N VAL A 101 3.87 13.82 5.09
CA VAL A 101 3.44 13.53 3.71
C VAL A 101 4.54 12.87 2.89
N ILE A 102 5.80 13.31 3.03
CA ILE A 102 6.94 12.67 2.36
C ILE A 102 7.11 11.23 2.81
N ILE A 103 6.99 10.97 4.12
CA ILE A 103 7.10 9.61 4.69
C ILE A 103 5.95 8.72 4.20
N LEU A 104 4.71 9.24 4.15
CA LEU A 104 3.57 8.48 3.65
C LEU A 104 3.66 8.15 2.16
N MET A 105 4.28 9.03 1.35
CA MET A 105 4.55 8.72 -0.06
C MET A 105 5.45 7.51 -0.24
N GLU A 106 6.35 7.26 0.70
CA GLU A 106 7.22 6.08 0.69
C GLU A 106 6.42 4.77 0.73
N ILE A 107 5.29 4.75 1.46
CA ILE A 107 4.39 3.59 1.49
C ILE A 107 3.80 3.32 0.10
N ILE A 108 3.38 4.37 -0.61
CA ILE A 108 2.81 4.22 -1.96
C ILE A 108 3.85 3.62 -2.91
N PHE A 109 5.09 4.10 -2.85
CA PHE A 109 6.17 3.54 -3.66
C PHE A 109 6.49 2.09 -3.27
N SER A 110 6.45 1.75 -1.98
CA SER A 110 6.68 0.37 -1.55
C SER A 110 5.61 -0.60 -2.08
N ILE A 111 4.35 -0.16 -2.17
CA ILE A 111 3.27 -0.95 -2.79
C ILE A 111 3.55 -1.20 -4.28
N ILE A 112 4.06 -0.21 -5.01
CA ILE A 112 4.49 -0.40 -6.40
C ILE A 112 5.57 -1.49 -6.48
N GLY A 113 6.53 -1.48 -5.54
CA GLY A 113 7.56 -2.51 -5.43
C GLY A 113 6.99 -3.91 -5.19
N VAL A 114 5.96 -4.04 -4.36
CA VAL A 114 5.24 -5.31 -4.14
C VAL A 114 4.61 -5.82 -5.43
N LEU A 115 3.87 -4.96 -6.14
CA LEU A 115 3.19 -5.34 -7.39
C LEU A 115 4.18 -5.73 -8.48
N LEU A 116 5.29 -5.00 -8.60
CA LEU A 116 6.38 -5.34 -9.51
C LEU A 116 7.00 -6.71 -9.16
N GLY A 117 7.29 -6.96 -7.88
CA GLY A 117 7.83 -8.22 -7.41
C GLY A 117 6.91 -9.39 -7.71
N PHE A 118 5.61 -9.25 -7.46
CA PHE A 118 4.62 -10.29 -7.77
C PHE A 118 4.51 -10.53 -9.28
N SER A 119 4.55 -9.47 -10.10
CA SER A 119 4.55 -9.58 -11.56
C SER A 119 5.77 -10.32 -12.09
N LEU A 120 6.96 -10.07 -11.52
CA LEU A 120 8.21 -10.74 -11.94
C LEU A 120 8.23 -12.24 -11.64
N ILE A 121 7.64 -12.66 -10.51
CA ILE A 121 7.62 -14.09 -10.12
C ILE A 121 6.35 -14.80 -10.65
N GLY A 122 5.36 -14.06 -11.15
CA GLY A 122 4.08 -14.62 -11.59
C GLY A 122 3.20 -15.08 -10.41
N MET A 123 3.35 -14.48 -9.23
CA MET A 123 2.54 -14.82 -8.05
C MET A 123 1.15 -14.19 -8.11
N VAL A 124 0.14 -14.97 -7.72
CA VAL A 124 -1.23 -14.46 -7.58
C VAL A 124 -1.35 -13.62 -6.31
N VAL A 125 -1.97 -12.46 -6.44
CA VAL A 125 -2.24 -11.56 -5.32
C VAL A 125 -3.37 -12.13 -4.46
N SER A 126 -3.09 -12.41 -3.21
CA SER A 126 -4.10 -12.78 -2.21
C SER A 126 -4.63 -11.52 -1.52
N VAL A 127 -5.93 -11.23 -1.65
CA VAL A 127 -6.53 -10.02 -1.04
C VAL A 127 -6.27 -9.97 0.46
N ALA A 128 -6.45 -11.08 1.17
CA ALA A 128 -6.26 -11.16 2.61
C ALA A 128 -4.78 -11.02 3.01
N PHE A 129 -3.92 -11.94 2.54
CA PHE A 129 -2.54 -12.04 3.03
C PHE A 129 -1.61 -11.00 2.42
N THR A 130 -1.80 -10.66 1.14
CA THR A 130 -1.08 -9.52 0.53
C THR A 130 -1.51 -8.21 1.17
N GLY A 131 -2.81 -8.03 1.43
CA GLY A 131 -3.33 -6.84 2.12
C GLY A 131 -2.77 -6.69 3.52
N LEU A 132 -2.74 -7.76 4.33
CA LEU A 132 -2.09 -7.76 5.64
C LEU A 132 -0.59 -7.45 5.53
N GLY A 133 0.08 -8.01 4.52
CA GLY A 133 1.49 -7.73 4.24
C GLY A 133 1.75 -6.25 3.96
N ILE A 134 0.89 -5.59 3.20
CA ILE A 134 0.98 -4.15 2.90
C ILE A 134 0.80 -3.31 4.18
N VAL A 135 -0.17 -3.67 5.04
CA VAL A 135 -0.37 -2.98 6.33
C VAL A 135 0.86 -3.11 7.22
N GLY A 136 1.42 -4.33 7.34
CA GLY A 136 2.64 -4.57 8.10
C GLY A 136 3.86 -3.84 7.52
N LEU A 137 4.01 -3.87 6.19
CA LEU A 137 5.05 -3.17 5.45
C LEU A 137 5.02 -1.66 5.71
N ALA A 138 3.82 -1.05 5.74
CA ALA A 138 3.67 0.38 5.99
C ALA A 138 4.32 0.81 7.30
N GLY A 139 4.16 0.03 8.38
CA GLY A 139 4.78 0.32 9.68
C GLY A 139 6.32 0.28 9.63
N ILE A 140 6.90 -0.69 8.91
CA ILE A 140 8.36 -0.84 8.80
C ILE A 140 8.96 0.29 7.94
N VAL A 141 8.30 0.60 6.82
CA VAL A 141 8.74 1.65 5.88
C VAL A 141 8.71 3.02 6.53
N VAL A 142 7.62 3.36 7.22
CA VAL A 142 7.48 4.63 7.94
C VAL A 142 8.60 4.84 8.96
N LYS A 143 8.95 3.80 9.72
CA LYS A 143 10.06 3.86 10.67
C LYS A 143 11.38 4.27 10.00
N ASN A 144 11.68 3.72 8.83
CA ASN A 144 12.91 4.04 8.10
C ASN A 144 12.92 5.51 7.63
N GLY A 145 11.80 5.98 7.08
CA GLY A 145 11.63 7.38 6.66
C GLY A 145 11.75 8.37 7.81
N ILE A 146 11.18 8.05 8.99
CA ILE A 146 11.31 8.87 10.20
C ILE A 146 12.78 9.06 10.56
N LEU A 147 13.53 7.95 10.66
CA LEU A 147 14.94 7.97 11.10
C LEU A 147 15.83 8.84 10.21
N VAL A 148 15.60 8.85 8.89
CA VAL A 148 16.36 9.66 7.95
C VAL A 148 16.03 11.15 8.10
N ILE A 149 14.74 11.49 8.17
CA ILE A 149 14.28 12.89 8.26
C ILE A 149 14.64 13.50 9.63
N GLU A 150 14.44 12.76 10.72
CA GLU A 150 14.75 13.21 12.07
C GLU A 150 16.25 13.52 12.22
N PHE A 151 17.11 12.62 11.72
CA PHE A 151 18.54 12.84 11.77
C PHE A 151 18.98 14.00 10.88
N ALA A 152 18.37 14.22 9.73
CA ALA A 152 18.61 15.40 8.90
C ALA A 152 18.21 16.70 9.63
N ASP A 153 17.10 16.69 10.37
CA ASP A 153 16.68 17.82 11.18
C ASP A 153 17.63 18.09 12.35
N GLU A 154 18.14 17.05 12.97
CA GLU A 154 19.15 17.16 14.03
C GLU A 154 20.44 17.81 13.49
N LEU A 155 20.95 17.36 12.33
CA LEU A 155 22.10 17.96 11.68
C LEU A 155 21.87 19.44 11.30
N ARG A 156 20.64 19.78 10.89
CA ARG A 156 20.25 21.18 10.64
C ARG A 156 20.23 22.02 11.90
N SER A 157 19.78 21.48 13.01
CA SER A 157 19.82 22.17 14.31
C SER A 157 21.24 22.46 14.77
N ARG A 158 22.22 21.63 14.36
CA ARG A 158 23.65 21.81 14.59
C ARG A 158 24.31 22.82 13.61
N GLY A 159 23.53 23.43 12.71
CA GLY A 159 23.99 24.52 11.83
C GLY A 159 24.30 24.09 10.38
N LEU A 160 24.16 22.81 9.99
CA LEU A 160 24.39 22.40 8.62
C LEU A 160 23.30 22.96 7.68
N LYS A 161 23.70 23.26 6.45
CA LYS A 161 22.74 23.65 5.40
C LYS A 161 21.85 22.46 5.05
N THR A 162 20.59 22.71 4.68
CA THR A 162 19.59 21.68 4.40
C THR A 162 20.06 20.57 3.46
N ARG A 163 20.80 20.92 2.40
CA ARG A 163 21.32 19.96 1.44
C ARG A 163 22.44 19.10 2.04
N GLU A 164 23.37 19.71 2.74
CA GLU A 164 24.49 19.05 3.41
C GLU A 164 23.97 18.10 4.51
N ALA A 165 23.06 18.61 5.35
CA ALA A 165 22.41 17.81 6.40
C ALA A 165 21.71 16.56 5.85
N MET A 166 20.99 16.69 4.72
CA MET A 166 20.29 15.55 4.13
C MET A 166 21.25 14.53 3.49
N ILE A 167 22.32 14.99 2.84
CA ILE A 167 23.35 14.10 2.27
C ILE A 167 24.06 13.34 3.40
N GLU A 168 24.43 14.04 4.46
CA GLU A 168 25.12 13.42 5.59
C GLU A 168 24.22 12.46 6.36
N ALA A 169 22.93 12.83 6.55
CA ALA A 169 21.92 11.94 7.12
C ALA A 169 21.79 10.65 6.30
N GLY A 170 21.72 10.76 4.97
CA GLY A 170 21.67 9.60 4.08
C GLY A 170 22.89 8.69 4.24
N LYS A 171 24.10 9.25 4.23
CA LYS A 171 25.33 8.47 4.40
C LYS A 171 25.39 7.71 5.72
N ILE A 172 25.06 8.35 6.83
CA ILE A 172 25.14 7.75 8.16
C ILE A 172 24.03 6.72 8.36
N ARG A 173 22.84 6.98 7.82
CA ARG A 173 21.65 6.12 8.02
C ARG A 173 21.53 4.97 7.03
N ILE A 174 22.30 4.93 5.94
CA ILE A 174 22.25 3.84 4.96
C ILE A 174 22.52 2.47 5.59
N VAL A 175 23.53 2.37 6.44
CA VAL A 175 23.92 1.09 7.06
C VAL A 175 22.87 0.58 8.03
N PRO A 176 22.36 1.36 9.02
CA PRO A 176 21.28 0.92 9.89
C PRO A 176 19.98 0.54 9.15
N VAL A 177 19.58 1.32 8.14
CA VAL A 177 18.38 1.04 7.35
C VAL A 177 18.55 -0.24 6.53
N LEU A 178 19.71 -0.43 5.89
CA LEU A 178 20.02 -1.65 5.16
C LEU A 178 20.02 -2.87 6.09
N LEU A 179 20.66 -2.76 7.26
CA LEU A 179 20.75 -3.87 8.22
C LEU A 179 19.37 -4.30 8.71
N THR A 180 18.49 -3.34 9.04
CA THR A 180 17.11 -3.65 9.48
C THR A 180 16.29 -4.26 8.36
N ALA A 181 16.43 -3.79 7.12
CA ALA A 181 15.74 -4.38 5.97
C ALA A 181 16.24 -5.80 5.68
N LEU A 182 17.55 -6.02 5.66
CA LEU A 182 18.13 -7.35 5.46
C LEU A 182 17.73 -8.32 6.56
N ALA A 183 17.79 -7.90 7.83
CA ALA A 183 17.39 -8.75 8.95
C ALA A 183 15.92 -9.20 8.82
N ALA A 184 15.01 -8.30 8.45
CA ALA A 184 13.61 -8.64 8.20
C ALA A 184 13.44 -9.56 6.98
N ILE A 185 14.15 -9.31 5.88
CA ILE A 185 14.11 -10.15 4.68
C ILE A 185 14.60 -11.55 5.01
N PHE A 186 15.78 -11.70 5.62
CA PHE A 186 16.32 -13.01 5.98
C PHE A 186 15.42 -13.75 6.98
N GLY A 187 14.81 -13.04 7.94
CA GLY A 187 13.85 -13.62 8.86
C GLY A 187 12.56 -14.14 8.19
N LEU A 188 12.17 -13.54 7.06
CA LEU A 188 10.98 -13.95 6.31
C LEU A 188 11.26 -14.96 5.19
N ILE A 189 12.51 -15.20 4.79
CA ILE A 189 12.85 -16.19 3.74
C ILE A 189 12.29 -17.57 4.06
N PRO A 190 12.44 -18.14 5.26
CA PRO A 190 11.89 -19.46 5.56
C PRO A 190 10.39 -19.53 5.31
N LEU A 191 9.65 -18.50 5.73
CA LEU A 191 8.22 -18.39 5.51
C LEU A 191 7.86 -18.21 4.03
N ALA A 192 8.66 -17.43 3.31
CA ALA A 192 8.46 -17.14 1.88
C ALA A 192 8.67 -18.37 0.99
N VAL A 193 9.62 -19.24 1.33
CA VAL A 193 9.85 -20.51 0.61
C VAL A 193 8.98 -21.65 1.13
N GLY A 194 8.34 -21.47 2.30
CA GLY A 194 7.51 -22.49 2.93
C GLY A 194 8.32 -23.59 3.63
N PHE A 195 9.45 -23.19 4.23
CA PHE A 195 10.30 -24.10 5.00
C PHE A 195 9.60 -24.49 6.30
N ASN A 196 9.46 -25.79 6.54
CA ASN A 196 8.84 -26.34 7.73
C ASN A 196 9.75 -27.40 8.36
N ILE A 197 9.75 -27.47 9.68
CA ILE A 197 10.45 -28.46 10.49
C ILE A 197 9.43 -29.13 11.39
N ASP A 198 9.40 -30.45 11.42
CA ASP A 198 8.63 -31.20 12.39
C ASP A 198 9.37 -31.21 13.74
N PHE A 199 9.05 -30.27 14.60
CA PHE A 199 9.62 -30.18 15.95
C PHE A 199 9.18 -31.34 16.85
N ILE A 200 7.99 -31.93 16.62
CA ILE A 200 7.52 -33.05 17.43
C ILE A 200 8.36 -34.29 17.10
N GLY A 201 8.57 -34.59 15.82
CA GLY A 201 9.45 -35.66 15.38
C GLY A 201 10.90 -35.46 15.83
N LEU A 202 11.39 -34.17 15.76
CA LEU A 202 12.73 -33.83 16.21
C LEU A 202 12.95 -34.12 17.70
N PHE A 203 12.01 -33.75 18.57
CA PHE A 203 12.17 -33.96 20.02
C PHE A 203 11.77 -35.37 20.51
N SER A 204 10.88 -36.10 19.79
CA SER A 204 10.44 -37.43 20.17
C SER A 204 11.33 -38.54 19.63
N SER A 205 11.82 -38.41 18.39
CA SER A 205 12.52 -39.49 17.67
C SER A 205 13.92 -39.07 17.20
N PHE A 206 14.37 -37.86 17.48
CA PHE A 206 15.62 -37.23 16.93
C PHE A 206 15.72 -37.26 15.41
N GLU A 207 14.58 -37.37 14.70
CA GLU A 207 14.51 -37.31 13.24
C GLU A 207 13.83 -36.03 12.80
N PRO A 208 14.59 -35.00 12.38
CA PRO A 208 14.00 -33.78 11.85
C PRO A 208 13.44 -34.02 10.46
N HIS A 209 12.14 -34.15 10.30
CA HIS A 209 11.53 -34.11 8.99
C HIS A 209 11.47 -32.64 8.49
N ILE A 210 12.38 -32.32 7.58
CA ILE A 210 12.42 -31.03 6.89
C ILE A 210 11.63 -31.16 5.60
N PHE A 211 10.60 -30.32 5.42
CA PHE A 211 9.80 -30.30 4.20
C PHE A 211 9.48 -28.87 3.77
N PHE A 212 9.20 -28.70 2.48
CA PHE A 212 8.82 -27.43 1.90
C PHE A 212 7.35 -27.48 1.47
N GLY A 213 6.59 -26.40 1.82
CA GLY A 213 5.17 -26.31 1.47
C GLY A 213 4.24 -26.69 2.61
N GLY A 214 3.05 -27.20 2.29
CA GLY A 214 1.96 -27.47 3.23
C GLY A 214 0.90 -26.37 3.22
N ASP A 215 -0.24 -26.64 3.87
CA ASP A 215 -1.39 -25.72 3.83
C ASP A 215 -1.09 -24.39 4.52
N SER A 216 -0.40 -24.43 5.66
CA SER A 216 0.01 -23.22 6.37
C SER A 216 0.92 -22.33 5.51
N ALA A 217 1.89 -22.91 4.81
CA ALA A 217 2.79 -22.18 3.95
C ALA A 217 2.05 -21.49 2.79
N ARG A 218 1.03 -22.11 2.21
CA ARG A 218 0.23 -21.51 1.13
C ARG A 218 -0.43 -20.21 1.54
N PHE A 219 -0.88 -20.11 2.79
CA PHE A 219 -1.51 -18.90 3.32
C PHE A 219 -0.48 -17.79 3.63
N TRP A 220 0.63 -18.13 4.28
CA TRP A 220 1.60 -17.12 4.74
C TRP A 220 2.60 -16.67 3.67
N LYS A 221 2.81 -17.49 2.64
CA LYS A 221 3.73 -17.18 1.55
C LYS A 221 3.47 -15.83 0.85
N PRO A 222 2.23 -15.48 0.47
CA PRO A 222 1.95 -14.18 -0.13
C PRO A 222 2.25 -13.01 0.80
N LEU A 223 2.03 -13.15 2.12
CA LEU A 223 2.35 -12.14 3.12
C LEU A 223 3.88 -11.92 3.19
N ALA A 224 4.65 -13.01 3.28
CA ALA A 224 6.10 -12.93 3.39
C ALA A 224 6.72 -12.27 2.14
N TRP A 225 6.33 -12.69 0.95
CA TRP A 225 6.80 -12.10 -0.30
C TRP A 225 6.39 -10.63 -0.46
N THR A 226 5.19 -10.26 0.02
CA THR A 226 4.74 -8.86 0.04
C THR A 226 5.72 -7.98 0.83
N ILE A 227 6.08 -8.43 2.03
CA ILE A 227 6.99 -7.67 2.88
C ILE A 227 8.41 -7.65 2.27
N ILE A 228 8.89 -8.77 1.75
CA ILE A 228 10.24 -8.87 1.14
C ILE A 228 10.36 -7.90 -0.04
N PHE A 229 9.47 -7.98 -1.04
CA PHE A 229 9.52 -7.09 -2.20
C PHE A 229 9.31 -5.64 -1.84
N GLY A 230 8.36 -5.39 -0.94
CA GLY A 230 8.11 -4.05 -0.44
C GLY A 230 9.32 -3.45 0.27
N LEU A 231 10.02 -4.21 1.11
CA LEU A 231 11.22 -3.74 1.80
C LEU A 231 12.41 -3.50 0.86
N ILE A 232 12.64 -4.41 -0.09
CA ILE A 232 13.69 -4.22 -1.10
C ILE A 232 13.46 -2.90 -1.83
N PHE A 233 12.25 -2.68 -2.31
CA PHE A 233 11.92 -1.48 -3.05
C PHE A 233 11.92 -0.23 -2.16
N ALA A 234 11.36 -0.31 -0.96
CA ALA A 234 11.34 0.77 0.00
C ALA A 234 12.75 1.22 0.38
N PHE A 235 13.71 0.30 0.54
CA PHE A 235 15.11 0.64 0.84
C PHE A 235 15.69 1.61 -0.20
N PHE A 236 15.53 1.32 -1.50
CA PHE A 236 15.99 2.22 -2.55
C PHE A 236 15.22 3.54 -2.55
N MET A 237 13.92 3.49 -2.30
CA MET A 237 13.07 4.69 -2.27
C MET A 237 13.42 5.59 -1.09
N THR A 238 13.66 5.04 0.10
CA THR A 238 14.10 5.80 1.28
C THR A 238 15.39 6.56 1.01
N LEU A 239 16.33 5.96 0.30
CA LEU A 239 17.63 6.59 0.01
C LEU A 239 17.59 7.64 -1.10
N ILE A 240 16.69 7.50 -2.06
CA ILE A 240 16.65 8.36 -3.26
C ILE A 240 15.50 9.37 -3.18
N ILE A 241 14.29 8.88 -2.90
CA ILE A 241 13.07 9.71 -2.97
C ILE A 241 12.92 10.58 -1.74
N VAL A 242 13.13 10.05 -0.54
CA VAL A 242 12.97 10.82 0.69
C VAL A 242 13.88 12.06 0.72
N PRO A 243 15.19 11.96 0.47
CA PRO A 243 16.06 13.14 0.38
C PRO A 243 15.65 14.11 -0.71
N SER A 244 15.27 13.60 -1.89
CA SER A 244 14.86 14.42 -3.02
C SER A 244 13.58 15.19 -2.72
N MET A 245 12.55 14.53 -2.20
CA MET A 245 11.28 15.15 -1.84
C MET A 245 11.43 16.14 -0.68
N TYR A 246 12.28 15.82 0.31
CA TYR A 246 12.56 16.74 1.40
C TYR A 246 13.21 18.04 0.91
N LEU A 247 14.17 17.96 -0.01
CA LEU A 247 14.80 19.14 -0.61
C LEU A 247 13.81 19.94 -1.48
N ILE A 248 12.93 19.26 -2.21
CA ILE A 248 11.88 19.91 -3.00
C ILE A 248 10.89 20.63 -2.08
N ALA A 249 10.41 19.97 -1.03
CA ALA A 249 9.48 20.55 -0.07
C ALA A 249 10.08 21.79 0.62
N GLU A 250 11.35 21.75 0.99
CA GLU A 250 12.03 22.89 1.61
C GLU A 250 12.25 24.04 0.62
N ARG A 251 12.53 23.75 -0.66
CA ARG A 251 12.60 24.77 -1.72
C ARG A 251 11.25 25.45 -1.97
N LEU A 252 10.16 24.67 -1.99
CA LEU A 252 8.81 25.17 -2.16
C LEU A 252 8.35 26.01 -0.96
N ARG A 253 8.75 25.63 0.25
CA ARG A 253 8.40 26.33 1.48
C ARG A 253 8.95 27.77 1.55
N ARG A 254 10.14 28.04 0.99
CA ARG A 254 10.79 29.35 1.05
C ARG A 254 10.03 30.47 0.31
N PRO A 255 9.63 30.34 -0.97
CA PRO A 255 8.87 31.38 -1.67
C PRO A 255 7.45 31.52 -1.14
N MET A 256 6.81 30.41 -0.70
CA MET A 256 5.47 30.45 -0.12
C MET A 256 5.44 31.25 1.20
N ARG A 257 6.46 31.09 2.05
CA ARG A 257 6.59 31.84 3.29
C ARG A 257 6.80 33.33 3.06
N ARG A 258 7.46 33.70 1.96
CA ARG A 258 7.66 35.12 1.55
C ARG A 258 6.40 35.76 0.97
N GLN A 259 5.57 35.02 0.25
CA GLN A 259 4.38 35.57 -0.42
C GLN A 259 3.13 35.57 0.46
N PHE A 260 3.00 34.66 1.39
CA PHE A 260 1.76 34.42 2.15
C PHE A 260 1.91 34.51 3.68
N GLY A 261 3.07 34.83 4.19
CA GLY A 261 3.31 35.38 5.56
C GLY A 261 2.80 34.60 6.76
N GLY A 262 2.65 33.26 6.74
CA GLY A 262 2.15 32.63 7.94
C GLY A 262 2.08 31.10 8.02
N LYS A 263 1.87 30.61 9.23
CA LYS A 263 1.76 29.19 9.61
C LYS A 263 0.62 28.41 8.92
N TRP A 264 -0.37 29.08 8.36
CA TRP A 264 -1.56 28.49 7.70
C TRP A 264 -1.24 27.76 6.39
N ILE A 265 -0.18 28.14 5.70
CA ILE A 265 0.21 27.55 4.40
C ILE A 265 0.89 26.20 4.57
N SER A 266 1.38 25.86 5.77
CA SER A 266 1.88 24.51 6.04
C SER A 266 0.78 23.45 6.00
N MET A 267 -0.50 23.83 6.13
CA MET A 267 -1.64 22.90 5.96
C MET A 267 -1.99 22.58 4.50
N LEU A 268 -1.57 23.41 3.54
CA LEU A 268 -1.80 23.20 2.10
C LEU A 268 -0.83 22.18 1.46
N GLY A 269 0.03 21.54 2.25
CA GLY A 269 0.89 20.42 1.81
C GLY A 269 0.16 19.09 1.60
N ILE A 270 -1.18 19.08 1.55
CA ILE A 270 -1.99 17.90 1.26
C ILE A 270 -1.89 17.55 -0.24
N PRO A 271 -1.60 16.30 -0.63
CA PRO A 271 -1.26 15.90 -1.99
C PRO A 271 -2.14 16.41 -3.15
N PRO A 272 -3.49 16.49 -3.05
CA PRO A 272 -4.29 17.03 -4.15
C PRO A 272 -4.09 18.52 -4.39
N PHE A 273 -3.74 19.28 -3.35
CA PHE A 273 -3.46 20.73 -3.48
C PHE A 273 -2.06 21.01 -4.00
N THR A 274 -1.07 20.11 -3.79
CA THR A 274 0.29 20.32 -4.31
C THR A 274 0.35 20.24 -5.83
N ILE A 275 -0.48 19.43 -6.47
CA ILE A 275 -0.53 19.31 -7.95
C ILE A 275 -1.13 20.59 -8.54
N VAL A 276 -2.25 21.07 -8.00
CA VAL A 276 -2.89 22.33 -8.44
C VAL A 276 -1.99 23.53 -8.15
N PHE A 277 -1.32 23.52 -6.99
CA PHE A 277 -0.40 24.59 -6.59
C PHE A 277 0.89 24.57 -7.40
N MET A 278 1.40 23.38 -7.77
CA MET A 278 2.55 23.24 -8.67
C MET A 278 2.24 23.78 -10.07
N GLN A 279 1.05 23.53 -10.60
CA GLN A 279 0.59 24.12 -11.86
C GLN A 279 0.47 25.65 -11.77
N LEU A 280 -0.10 26.18 -10.69
CA LEU A 280 -0.20 27.62 -10.44
C LEU A 280 1.19 28.27 -10.27
N MET A 281 2.13 27.59 -9.63
CA MET A 281 3.49 28.07 -9.43
C MET A 281 4.31 28.07 -10.73
N ILE A 282 4.16 27.04 -11.55
CA ILE A 282 4.75 27.01 -12.89
C ILE A 282 4.19 28.15 -13.75
N TYR A 283 2.88 28.35 -13.71
CA TYR A 283 2.24 29.47 -14.40
C TYR A 283 2.74 30.86 -13.93
N THR A 284 2.89 31.06 -12.62
CA THR A 284 3.41 32.34 -12.07
C THR A 284 4.88 32.54 -12.38
N MET A 285 5.72 31.48 -12.36
CA MET A 285 7.13 31.56 -12.77
C MET A 285 7.28 31.92 -14.25
N ILE A 286 6.49 31.28 -15.12
CA ILE A 286 6.48 31.61 -16.56
C ILE A 286 6.04 33.05 -16.76
N ARG A 287 5.01 33.51 -16.08
CA ARG A 287 4.52 34.90 -16.16
C ARG A 287 5.56 35.90 -15.66
N GLN A 288 6.29 35.61 -14.58
CA GLN A 288 7.38 36.45 -14.08
C GLN A 288 8.57 36.49 -15.04
N ARG A 289 8.96 35.35 -15.66
CA ARG A 289 10.02 35.35 -16.69
C ARG A 289 9.63 36.20 -17.91
N ILE A 290 8.38 36.14 -18.35
CA ILE A 290 7.88 36.95 -19.48
C ILE A 290 7.84 38.43 -19.09
N SER A 291 7.45 38.77 -17.87
CA SER A 291 7.41 40.18 -17.41
C SER A 291 8.79 40.80 -17.24
N THR A 292 9.77 40.00 -16.73
CA THR A 292 11.17 40.48 -16.61
C THR A 292 11.85 40.56 -17.98
N ALA A 293 11.56 39.69 -18.91
CA ALA A 293 12.05 39.76 -20.29
C ALA A 293 11.46 40.98 -21.02
N ARG A 294 10.18 41.32 -20.81
CA ARG A 294 9.55 42.55 -21.33
C ARG A 294 10.14 43.84 -20.71
N ARG A 295 10.45 43.85 -19.42
CA ARG A 295 11.11 45.00 -18.76
C ARG A 295 12.54 45.19 -19.29
N ARG A 296 13.32 44.12 -19.49
CA ARG A 296 14.68 44.21 -20.10
C ARG A 296 14.63 44.72 -21.55
N ARG A 297 13.66 44.32 -22.35
CA ARG A 297 13.46 44.88 -23.73
C ARG A 297 13.07 46.35 -23.75
N LYS A 298 12.27 46.80 -22.77
CA LYS A 298 11.93 48.24 -22.66
C LYS A 298 13.10 49.10 -22.18
N SER A 299 13.92 48.56 -21.28
CA SER A 299 15.13 49.27 -20.78
C SER A 299 16.23 49.33 -21.84
N GLY A 300 16.38 48.31 -22.72
CA GLY A 300 17.36 48.33 -23.81
C GLY A 300 17.00 49.26 -24.96
N ASN A 301 15.70 49.58 -25.16
CA ASN A 301 15.27 50.53 -26.17
C ASN A 301 15.28 52.00 -25.72
N SER A 302 15.50 52.27 -24.43
CA SER A 302 15.61 53.66 -23.90
C SER A 302 17.06 54.15 -23.83
N VAL A 303 18.05 53.28 -24.08
CA VAL A 303 19.48 53.64 -24.09
C VAL A 303 19.97 53.91 -25.53
N ASN A 304 19.17 53.55 -26.54
CA ASN A 304 19.48 53.77 -27.98
C ASN A 304 18.60 54.89 -28.60
N LYS A 305 18.07 55.80 -27.82
CA LYS A 305 17.54 57.10 -28.20
C LYS A 305 18.27 58.16 -27.37
#